data_75175800fca01674d4a6aa23406284fa
#
_entry.id   75175800fca01674d4a6aa23406284fa
#
_cell.length_a   1.000
_cell.length_b   1.000
_cell.length_c   1.000
_cell.angle_alpha   90.00
_cell.angle_beta   90.00
_cell.angle_gamma   90.00
#
_symmetry.space_group_name_H-M   'P 1'
#
loop_
_entity.id
_entity.type
_entity.pdbx_description
1 polymer ?
#
loop_
_entity_poly.entity_id
_entity_poly.type
_entity_poly.pdbx_seq_one_letter_code
_entity_poly.pdbx_strand_id
1 'polypeptide(L)'
;MLRKIYLIAAFALISALAFAQTGSLKGVVTDVMSGESIPFANVIIEKNGNQTAGTTTDFDGNYTIKPIEPGNYVIKATFVGYGTVEITGVIISANKITFQDIKLQEGVALGEVKIIEYKKPLLDQDNLSGETKTAEEIVALPTRNVSSVAATTAGIYQQDEGDGVNIRGSRGDATEYYIDGIKVRGALGVPTSGIEQITVITGGLPAQYGDATGGIISVT
;
A
#
# COMPACT_ATOMS: atom_id res chain seq x y z
N MET A 1 -42.48 15.36 12.51
CA MET A 1 -42.01 14.13 11.81
C MET A 1 -41.11 14.47 10.64
N LEU A 2 -41.42 15.44 9.78
CA LEU A 2 -40.57 15.86 8.62
C LEU A 2 -39.11 16.19 9.01
N ARG A 3 -38.88 16.93 10.10
CA ARG A 3 -37.54 17.33 10.58
C ARG A 3 -36.65 16.14 10.93
N LYS A 4 -37.21 15.04 11.44
CA LYS A 4 -36.48 13.79 11.71
C LYS A 4 -36.14 13.05 10.43
N ILE A 5 -36.99 13.11 9.42
CA ILE A 5 -36.75 12.49 8.10
C ILE A 5 -35.63 13.22 7.37
N TYR A 6 -35.58 14.57 7.41
CA TYR A 6 -34.48 15.35 6.84
C TYR A 6 -33.12 15.07 7.52
N LEU A 7 -33.10 14.88 8.86
CA LEU A 7 -31.91 14.53 9.58
C LEU A 7 -31.38 13.13 9.22
N ILE A 8 -32.27 12.16 9.06
CA ILE A 8 -31.92 10.80 8.64
C ILE A 8 -31.42 10.80 7.18
N ALA A 9 -32.10 11.54 6.28
CA ALA A 9 -31.67 11.68 4.90
C ALA A 9 -30.32 12.40 4.76
N ALA A 10 -30.07 13.45 5.55
CA ALA A 10 -28.79 14.14 5.61
C ALA A 10 -27.67 13.25 6.14
N PHE A 11 -27.94 12.44 7.17
CA PHE A 11 -26.97 11.49 7.71
C PHE A 11 -26.66 10.36 6.72
N ALA A 12 -27.66 9.87 5.98
CA ALA A 12 -27.50 8.87 4.94
C ALA A 12 -26.70 9.41 3.73
N LEU A 13 -26.82 10.71 3.42
CA LEU A 13 -26.03 11.35 2.36
C LEU A 13 -24.54 11.51 2.74
N ILE A 14 -24.25 11.74 4.00
CA ILE A 14 -22.87 11.91 4.51
C ILE A 14 -22.11 10.57 4.47
N SER A 15 -22.79 9.45 4.73
CA SER A 15 -22.16 8.11 4.67
C SER A 15 -21.75 7.68 3.25
N ALA A 16 -22.30 8.29 2.20
CA ALA A 16 -21.93 8.03 0.81
C ALA A 16 -20.59 8.67 0.38
N LEU A 17 -20.01 9.54 1.21
CA LEU A 17 -18.74 10.24 0.93
C LEU A 17 -17.52 9.55 1.57
N ALA A 18 -17.66 8.36 2.11
CA ALA A 18 -16.52 7.56 2.56
C ALA A 18 -15.73 7.07 1.34
N PHE A 19 -14.80 7.88 0.87
CA PHE A 19 -13.81 7.46 -0.14
C PHE A 19 -12.87 6.47 0.54
N ALA A 20 -12.98 5.20 0.21
CA ALA A 20 -11.98 4.22 0.59
C ALA A 20 -10.63 4.68 -0.02
N GLN A 21 -9.61 4.80 0.82
CA GLN A 21 -8.26 5.12 0.35
C GLN A 21 -7.73 3.93 -0.44
N THR A 22 -7.59 4.09 -1.74
CA THR A 22 -7.14 3.02 -2.63
C THR A 22 -5.72 3.26 -3.09
N GLY A 23 -5.01 2.19 -3.35
CA GLY A 23 -3.72 2.21 -4.03
C GLY A 23 -3.87 1.95 -5.53
N SER A 24 -2.74 1.90 -6.20
CA SER A 24 -2.64 1.49 -7.59
C SER A 24 -1.39 0.65 -7.82
N LEU A 25 -1.46 -0.24 -8.81
CA LEU A 25 -0.38 -1.07 -9.26
C LEU A 25 -0.02 -0.70 -10.70
N LYS A 26 1.27 -0.49 -10.97
CA LYS A 26 1.80 -0.22 -12.30
C LYS A 26 3.03 -1.06 -12.58
N GLY A 27 3.36 -1.24 -13.85
CA GLY A 27 4.57 -1.91 -14.26
C GLY A 27 4.59 -2.16 -15.75
N VAL A 28 5.63 -2.86 -16.20
CA VAL A 28 5.84 -3.27 -17.59
C VAL A 28 5.97 -4.78 -17.65
N VAL A 29 5.35 -5.38 -18.67
CA VAL A 29 5.53 -6.81 -18.97
C VAL A 29 6.52 -6.94 -20.11
N THR A 30 7.61 -7.68 -19.89
CA THR A 30 8.69 -7.88 -20.87
C THR A 30 9.01 -9.36 -21.05
N ASP A 31 9.59 -9.68 -22.18
CA ASP A 31 10.17 -11.01 -22.46
C ASP A 31 11.54 -11.13 -21.77
N VAL A 32 11.79 -12.28 -21.12
CA VAL A 32 13.05 -12.55 -20.41
C VAL A 32 14.25 -12.61 -21.36
N MET A 33 14.05 -13.12 -22.57
CA MET A 33 15.15 -13.41 -23.52
C MET A 33 15.49 -12.21 -24.40
N SER A 34 14.46 -11.57 -24.97
CA SER A 34 14.64 -10.43 -25.86
C SER A 34 14.69 -9.08 -25.13
N GLY A 35 14.08 -8.99 -23.96
CA GLY A 35 13.87 -7.74 -23.24
C GLY A 35 12.79 -6.85 -23.86
N GLU A 36 12.13 -7.30 -24.92
CA GLU A 36 11.07 -6.56 -25.58
C GLU A 36 9.79 -6.54 -24.74
N SER A 37 9.03 -5.47 -24.84
CA SER A 37 7.75 -5.34 -24.15
C SER A 37 6.69 -6.24 -24.80
N ILE A 38 5.82 -6.84 -23.96
CA ILE A 38 4.76 -7.75 -24.42
C ILE A 38 3.43 -6.99 -24.37
N PRO A 39 2.87 -6.62 -25.53
CA PRO A 39 1.57 -5.99 -25.62
C PRO A 39 0.45 -7.01 -25.38
N PHE A 40 -0.67 -6.52 -24.86
CA PHE A 40 -1.90 -7.30 -24.62
C PHE A 40 -1.74 -8.52 -23.70
N ALA A 41 -0.70 -8.56 -22.88
CA ALA A 41 -0.58 -9.54 -21.81
C ALA A 41 -1.67 -9.30 -20.76
N ASN A 42 -2.28 -10.35 -20.26
CA ASN A 42 -3.29 -10.26 -19.23
C ASN A 42 -2.60 -10.24 -17.86
N VAL A 43 -2.89 -9.22 -17.05
CA VAL A 43 -2.39 -9.06 -15.68
C VAL A 43 -3.57 -8.99 -14.74
N ILE A 44 -3.65 -9.92 -13.79
CA ILE A 44 -4.69 -9.98 -12.78
C ILE A 44 -4.08 -9.91 -11.38
N ILE A 45 -4.85 -9.43 -10.41
CA ILE A 45 -4.51 -9.48 -9.01
C ILE A 45 -5.53 -10.30 -8.24
N GLU A 46 -5.02 -11.10 -7.32
CA GLU A 46 -5.80 -11.99 -6.47
C GLU A 46 -5.55 -11.69 -5.00
N LYS A 47 -6.61 -11.71 -4.19
CA LYS A 47 -6.55 -11.64 -2.72
C LYS A 47 -7.19 -12.91 -2.15
N ASN A 48 -6.45 -13.67 -1.36
CA ASN A 48 -6.93 -14.93 -0.77
C ASN A 48 -7.47 -15.94 -1.83
N GLY A 49 -6.80 -16.02 -2.99
CA GLY A 49 -7.18 -16.92 -4.07
C GLY A 49 -8.37 -16.48 -4.93
N ASN A 50 -8.91 -15.28 -4.67
CA ASN A 50 -9.99 -14.70 -5.48
C ASN A 50 -9.47 -13.54 -6.33
N GLN A 51 -9.82 -13.54 -7.62
CA GLN A 51 -9.49 -12.42 -8.48
C GLN A 51 -10.24 -11.17 -8.04
N THR A 52 -9.49 -10.11 -7.76
CA THR A 52 -10.04 -8.82 -7.30
C THR A 52 -10.12 -7.81 -8.44
N ALA A 53 -9.09 -7.73 -9.28
CA ALA A 53 -9.05 -6.84 -10.44
C ALA A 53 -8.09 -7.39 -11.51
N GLY A 54 -8.10 -6.78 -12.69
CA GLY A 54 -7.20 -7.13 -13.77
C GLY A 54 -7.22 -6.12 -14.89
N THR A 55 -6.22 -6.17 -15.75
CA THR A 55 -6.05 -5.34 -16.93
C THR A 55 -5.22 -6.08 -17.99
N THR A 56 -5.13 -5.50 -19.18
CA THR A 56 -4.18 -5.92 -20.22
C THR A 56 -3.12 -4.86 -20.43
N THR A 57 -1.93 -5.26 -20.85
CA THR A 57 -0.86 -4.33 -21.20
C THR A 57 -1.20 -3.55 -22.48
N ASP A 58 -0.69 -2.34 -22.56
CA ASP A 58 -0.75 -1.51 -23.76
C ASP A 58 0.29 -1.96 -24.83
N PHE A 59 0.44 -1.18 -25.92
CA PHE A 59 1.38 -1.48 -27.00
C PHE A 59 2.86 -1.48 -26.55
N ASP A 60 3.17 -0.70 -25.50
CA ASP A 60 4.51 -0.60 -24.91
C ASP A 60 4.70 -1.58 -23.75
N GLY A 61 3.75 -2.48 -23.53
CA GLY A 61 3.78 -3.46 -22.46
C GLY A 61 3.45 -2.91 -21.07
N ASN A 62 3.05 -1.64 -20.95
CA ASN A 62 2.71 -1.04 -19.66
C ASN A 62 1.33 -1.51 -19.19
N TYR A 63 1.17 -1.67 -17.89
CA TYR A 63 -0.12 -1.94 -17.27
C TYR A 63 -0.37 -1.04 -16.06
N THR A 64 -1.65 -0.78 -15.80
CA THR A 64 -2.10 -0.04 -14.62
C THR A 64 -3.40 -0.64 -14.10
N ILE A 65 -3.43 -1.03 -12.84
CA ILE A 65 -4.62 -1.51 -12.14
C ILE A 65 -4.95 -0.50 -11.04
N LYS A 66 -6.15 0.06 -11.07
CA LYS A 66 -6.68 1.00 -10.06
C LYS A 66 -8.22 1.08 -10.18
N PRO A 67 -8.97 1.32 -9.09
CA PRO A 67 -8.51 1.38 -7.70
C PRO A 67 -8.27 -0.01 -7.12
N ILE A 68 -7.35 -0.13 -6.15
CA ILE A 68 -7.08 -1.36 -5.41
C ILE A 68 -7.14 -1.04 -3.92
N GLU A 69 -7.83 -1.84 -3.12
CA GLU A 69 -7.82 -1.72 -1.66
C GLU A 69 -6.42 -2.03 -1.12
N PRO A 70 -5.99 -1.41 -0.03
CA PRO A 70 -4.74 -1.77 0.63
C PRO A 70 -4.72 -3.23 1.07
N GLY A 71 -3.55 -3.85 1.04
CA GLY A 71 -3.40 -5.23 1.46
C GLY A 71 -2.31 -5.99 0.71
N ASN A 72 -2.25 -7.30 0.98
CA ASN A 72 -1.31 -8.22 0.35
C ASN A 72 -2.00 -8.97 -0.79
N TYR A 73 -1.36 -9.00 -1.96
CA TYR A 73 -1.92 -9.55 -3.19
C TYR A 73 -0.95 -10.50 -3.88
N VAL A 74 -1.52 -11.32 -4.73
CA VAL A 74 -0.79 -12.12 -5.72
C VAL A 74 -1.06 -11.53 -7.09
N ILE A 75 0.00 -11.24 -7.86
CA ILE A 75 -0.12 -10.81 -9.26
C ILE A 75 0.09 -12.04 -10.13
N LYS A 76 -0.77 -12.23 -11.12
CA LYS A 76 -0.64 -13.28 -12.11
C LYS A 76 -0.63 -12.66 -13.51
N ALA A 77 0.40 -12.95 -14.30
CA ALA A 77 0.52 -12.50 -15.67
C ALA A 77 0.52 -13.69 -16.65
N THR A 78 -0.23 -13.55 -17.72
CA THR A 78 -0.37 -14.57 -18.77
C THR A 78 -0.36 -13.95 -20.14
N PHE A 79 0.27 -14.64 -21.10
CA PHE A 79 0.23 -14.30 -22.51
C PHE A 79 0.31 -15.56 -23.37
N VAL A 80 -0.28 -15.53 -24.56
CA VAL A 80 -0.30 -16.70 -25.47
C VAL A 80 1.12 -17.04 -25.92
N GLY A 81 1.53 -18.29 -25.74
CA GLY A 81 2.90 -18.77 -26.07
C GLY A 81 3.91 -18.57 -24.94
N TYR A 82 3.56 -17.97 -23.84
CA TYR A 82 4.41 -17.72 -22.68
C TYR A 82 3.97 -18.51 -21.46
N GLY A 83 4.92 -18.80 -20.58
CA GLY A 83 4.63 -19.37 -19.26
C GLY A 83 3.92 -18.36 -18.36
N THR A 84 3.03 -18.86 -17.53
CA THR A 84 2.37 -18.03 -16.49
C THR A 84 3.37 -17.67 -15.40
N VAL A 85 3.41 -16.38 -15.03
CA VAL A 85 4.19 -15.89 -13.89
C VAL A 85 3.24 -15.46 -12.79
N GLU A 86 3.53 -15.91 -11.57
CA GLU A 86 2.81 -15.56 -10.36
C GLU A 86 3.78 -14.92 -9.38
N ILE A 87 3.45 -13.69 -8.91
CA ILE A 87 4.26 -12.94 -7.95
C ILE A 87 3.46 -12.84 -6.66
N THR A 88 3.95 -13.47 -5.60
CA THR A 88 3.28 -13.52 -4.30
C THR A 88 3.78 -12.44 -3.36
N GLY A 89 2.96 -12.03 -2.40
CA GLY A 89 3.35 -11.09 -1.35
C GLY A 89 3.42 -9.63 -1.78
N VAL A 90 2.74 -9.24 -2.86
CA VAL A 90 2.76 -7.85 -3.36
C VAL A 90 1.92 -6.97 -2.45
N ILE A 91 2.56 -5.96 -1.86
CA ILE A 91 1.94 -5.06 -0.92
C ILE A 91 1.42 -3.83 -1.65
N ILE A 92 0.10 -3.63 -1.62
CA ILE A 92 -0.56 -2.41 -2.11
C ILE A 92 -0.86 -1.51 -0.93
N SER A 93 -0.34 -0.30 -0.98
CA SER A 93 -0.53 0.72 0.06
C SER A 93 -1.54 1.77 -0.35
N ALA A 94 -2.30 2.29 0.62
CA ALA A 94 -3.25 3.38 0.40
C ALA A 94 -2.55 4.63 -0.15
N ASN A 95 -3.17 5.29 -1.11
CA ASN A 95 -2.68 6.53 -1.74
C ASN A 95 -1.28 6.42 -2.36
N LYS A 96 -0.80 5.20 -2.65
CA LYS A 96 0.50 4.96 -3.27
C LYS A 96 0.38 4.19 -4.58
N ILE A 97 1.41 4.34 -5.40
CA ILE A 97 1.62 3.54 -6.60
C ILE A 97 2.65 2.46 -6.25
N THR A 98 2.25 1.20 -6.33
CA THR A 98 3.19 0.07 -6.28
C THR A 98 3.67 -0.21 -7.69
N PHE A 99 4.99 -0.28 -7.88
CA PHE A 99 5.59 -0.62 -9.16
C PHE A 99 6.07 -2.07 -9.14
N GLN A 100 5.64 -2.86 -10.13
CA GLN A 100 6.04 -4.24 -10.29
C GLN A 100 6.19 -4.59 -11.76
N ASP A 101 7.41 -4.74 -12.23
CA ASP A 101 7.68 -5.24 -13.56
C ASP A 101 7.62 -6.76 -13.58
N ILE A 102 7.10 -7.31 -14.68
CA ILE A 102 6.87 -8.75 -14.86
C ILE A 102 7.65 -9.22 -16.07
N LYS A 103 8.38 -10.32 -15.91
CA LYS A 103 9.14 -10.94 -16.99
C LYS A 103 8.55 -12.29 -17.34
N LEU A 104 7.99 -12.41 -18.53
CA LEU A 104 7.45 -13.66 -19.06
C LEU A 104 8.53 -14.37 -19.92
N GLN A 105 8.48 -15.69 -19.93
CA GLN A 105 9.39 -16.53 -20.71
C GLN A 105 8.62 -17.29 -21.79
N GLU A 106 9.04 -17.16 -23.05
CA GLU A 106 8.47 -17.88 -24.17
C GLU A 106 8.82 -19.37 -24.13
N GLY A 107 7.95 -20.23 -24.67
CA GLY A 107 8.22 -21.63 -24.86
C GLY A 107 8.17 -22.53 -23.63
N VAL A 108 7.66 -22.06 -22.49
CA VAL A 108 7.41 -22.88 -21.30
C VAL A 108 6.20 -23.76 -21.54
N ALA A 109 6.25 -25.05 -21.13
CA ALA A 109 5.16 -25.98 -21.29
C ALA A 109 3.87 -25.42 -20.69
N LEU A 110 2.75 -25.53 -21.42
CA LEU A 110 1.44 -25.10 -20.96
C LEU A 110 1.12 -25.74 -19.59
N GLY A 111 1.00 -24.91 -18.55
CA GLY A 111 0.70 -25.35 -17.19
C GLY A 111 1.83 -25.16 -16.18
N GLU A 112 3.02 -24.76 -16.61
CA GLU A 112 4.08 -24.39 -15.67
C GLU A 112 3.84 -22.94 -15.18
N VAL A 113 3.69 -22.80 -13.85
CA VAL A 113 3.54 -21.51 -13.17
C VAL A 113 4.85 -21.20 -12.47
N LYS A 114 5.52 -20.13 -12.86
CA LYS A 114 6.69 -19.65 -12.16
C LYS A 114 6.27 -18.75 -11.00
N ILE A 115 6.45 -19.21 -9.79
CA ILE A 115 6.15 -18.43 -8.57
C ILE A 115 7.40 -17.63 -8.20
N ILE A 116 7.22 -16.32 -8.04
CA ILE A 116 8.25 -15.37 -7.62
C ILE A 116 7.76 -14.66 -6.36
N GLU A 117 8.58 -14.62 -5.33
CA GLU A 117 8.29 -13.82 -4.14
C GLU A 117 8.59 -12.34 -4.41
N TYR A 118 7.65 -11.47 -4.08
CA TYR A 118 7.83 -10.02 -4.18
C TYR A 118 8.92 -9.56 -3.20
N LYS A 119 9.92 -8.87 -3.73
CA LYS A 119 10.91 -8.19 -2.91
C LYS A 119 10.58 -6.71 -2.88
N LYS A 120 10.16 -6.21 -1.71
CA LYS A 120 9.90 -4.79 -1.51
C LYS A 120 11.13 -3.97 -1.95
N PRO A 121 10.98 -2.99 -2.85
CA PRO A 121 12.09 -2.15 -3.26
C PRO A 121 12.74 -1.47 -2.05
N LEU A 122 14.07 -1.46 -2.00
CA LEU A 122 14.83 -0.77 -0.95
C LEU A 122 14.66 0.75 -0.98
N LEU A 123 14.32 1.30 -2.15
CA LEU A 123 14.05 2.70 -2.39
C LEU A 123 12.60 2.87 -2.81
N ASP A 124 11.86 3.68 -2.08
CA ASP A 124 10.49 4.07 -2.46
C ASP A 124 10.58 5.03 -3.66
N GLN A 125 9.99 4.66 -4.79
CA GLN A 125 10.03 5.46 -6.02
C GLN A 125 9.24 6.77 -5.91
N ASP A 126 8.34 6.88 -4.93
CA ASP A 126 7.61 8.12 -4.64
C ASP A 126 8.43 9.16 -3.86
N ASN A 127 9.76 8.97 -3.72
CA ASN A 127 10.70 9.83 -2.97
C ASN A 127 10.34 10.06 -1.50
N LEU A 128 9.51 9.22 -0.92
CA LEU A 128 9.17 9.28 0.49
C LEU A 128 10.25 8.56 1.31
N SER A 129 10.93 9.29 2.19
CA SER A 129 11.77 8.65 3.19
C SER A 129 10.88 8.11 4.29
N GLY A 130 10.78 6.79 4.40
CA GLY A 130 9.93 6.17 5.42
C GLY A 130 9.77 4.67 5.19
N GLU A 131 8.85 4.08 5.91
CA GLU A 131 8.56 2.65 5.85
C GLU A 131 7.06 2.40 6.00
N THR A 132 6.56 1.39 5.30
CA THR A 132 5.18 0.90 5.47
C THR A 132 5.24 -0.51 6.04
N LYS A 133 4.53 -0.74 7.15
CA LYS A 133 4.36 -2.05 7.79
C LYS A 133 2.94 -2.55 7.57
N THR A 134 2.82 -3.81 7.16
CA THR A 134 1.52 -4.47 6.96
C THR A 134 0.98 -5.04 8.26
N ALA A 135 -0.32 -5.41 8.26
CA ALA A 135 -0.96 -6.09 9.39
C ALA A 135 -0.18 -7.33 9.86
N GLU A 136 0.34 -8.13 8.92
CA GLU A 136 1.10 -9.35 9.22
C GLU A 136 2.42 -9.02 9.94
N GLU A 137 3.14 -8.00 9.45
CA GLU A 137 4.37 -7.53 10.09
C GLU A 137 4.09 -6.95 11.48
N ILE A 138 2.99 -6.20 11.64
CA ILE A 138 2.57 -5.61 12.91
C ILE A 138 2.24 -6.68 13.95
N VAL A 139 1.52 -7.73 13.55
CA VAL A 139 1.16 -8.85 14.44
C VAL A 139 2.41 -9.63 14.89
N ALA A 140 3.45 -9.70 14.06
CA ALA A 140 4.71 -10.37 14.38
C ALA A 140 5.58 -9.57 15.39
N LEU A 141 5.29 -8.27 15.59
CA LEU A 141 6.03 -7.44 16.54
C LEU A 141 5.57 -7.69 18.00
N PRO A 142 6.47 -7.57 18.98
CA PRO A 142 6.14 -7.77 20.39
C PRO A 142 5.32 -6.63 20.99
N THR A 143 5.22 -5.50 20.31
CA THR A 143 4.50 -4.30 20.75
C THR A 143 3.11 -4.22 20.14
N ARG A 144 2.16 -3.64 20.88
CA ARG A 144 0.76 -3.45 20.47
C ARG A 144 0.34 -1.99 20.34
N ASN A 145 1.29 -1.08 20.46
CA ASN A 145 1.03 0.36 20.35
C ASN A 145 1.53 0.88 19.01
N VAL A 146 0.70 1.70 18.33
CA VAL A 146 1.04 2.29 17.01
C VAL A 146 2.35 3.07 17.06
N SER A 147 2.56 3.88 18.10
CA SER A 147 3.79 4.66 18.24
C SER A 147 5.02 3.76 18.38
N SER A 148 4.89 2.66 19.13
CA SER A 148 5.98 1.70 19.32
C SER A 148 6.25 0.86 18.06
N VAL A 149 5.22 0.55 17.28
CA VAL A 149 5.40 -0.05 15.94
C VAL A 149 6.13 0.92 15.02
N ALA A 150 5.76 2.21 15.03
CA ALA A 150 6.45 3.24 14.24
C ALA A 150 7.91 3.43 14.70
N ALA A 151 8.20 3.30 16.00
CA ALA A 151 9.55 3.41 16.56
C ALA A 151 10.53 2.31 16.09
N THR A 152 10.02 1.22 15.50
CA THR A 152 10.88 0.20 14.85
C THR A 152 11.42 0.66 13.50
N THR A 153 10.93 1.77 12.94
CA THR A 153 11.42 2.37 11.69
C THR A 153 12.69 3.18 11.95
N ALA A 154 13.65 3.09 11.04
CA ALA A 154 14.91 3.82 11.17
C ALA A 154 14.72 5.35 11.23
N GLY A 155 15.43 6.01 12.15
CA GLY A 155 15.36 7.46 12.34
C GLY A 155 14.23 7.92 13.27
N ILE A 156 13.56 7.02 13.97
CA ILE A 156 12.55 7.31 14.97
C ILE A 156 13.09 6.95 16.36
N TYR A 157 12.83 7.83 17.30
CA TYR A 157 13.16 7.63 18.71
C TYR A 157 11.88 7.72 19.55
N GLN A 158 11.71 6.78 20.46
CA GLN A 158 10.66 6.75 21.48
C GLN A 158 11.34 6.56 22.84
N GLN A 159 10.95 7.32 23.85
CA GLN A 159 11.56 7.24 25.17
C GLN A 159 11.05 6.02 25.93
N ASP A 160 9.73 5.91 26.07
CA ASP A 160 9.06 4.77 26.70
C ASP A 160 7.93 4.25 25.82
N GLU A 161 7.54 2.99 26.01
CA GLU A 161 6.48 2.37 25.24
C GLU A 161 5.14 3.10 25.50
N GLY A 162 4.51 3.56 24.43
CA GLY A 162 3.26 4.31 24.47
C GLY A 162 3.43 5.83 24.46
N ASP A 163 4.64 6.33 24.60
CA ASP A 163 4.93 7.75 24.43
C ASP A 163 4.85 8.19 22.95
N GLY A 164 4.81 9.50 22.73
CA GLY A 164 4.99 10.08 21.42
C GLY A 164 6.37 9.76 20.86
N VAL A 165 6.50 9.83 19.55
CA VAL A 165 7.76 9.56 18.85
C VAL A 165 8.39 10.83 18.30
N ASN A 166 9.72 10.85 18.28
CA ASN A 166 10.53 11.91 17.69
C ASN A 166 11.12 11.40 16.38
N ILE A 167 10.78 12.02 15.27
CA ILE A 167 11.23 11.63 13.94
C ILE A 167 12.44 12.49 13.55
N ARG A 168 13.58 11.85 13.24
CA ARG A 168 14.83 12.51 12.85
C ARG A 168 15.27 13.63 13.81
N GLY A 169 15.06 13.46 15.11
CA GLY A 169 15.42 14.44 16.14
C GLY A 169 14.48 15.64 16.21
N SER A 170 13.32 15.60 15.56
CA SER A 170 12.26 16.59 15.75
C SER A 170 11.73 16.54 17.18
N ARG A 171 10.98 17.58 17.57
CA ARG A 171 10.23 17.55 18.84
C ARG A 171 9.06 16.57 18.71
N GLY A 172 8.65 15.96 19.80
CA GLY A 172 7.54 15.00 19.82
C GLY A 172 6.21 15.59 19.35
N ASP A 173 6.00 16.89 19.56
CA ASP A 173 4.82 17.63 19.09
C ASP A 173 4.84 17.94 17.58
N ALA A 174 5.97 17.76 16.92
CA ALA A 174 6.12 17.95 15.48
C ALA A 174 5.72 16.71 14.65
N THR A 175 5.52 15.56 15.29
CA THR A 175 5.04 14.35 14.65
C THR A 175 3.53 14.40 14.51
N GLU A 176 3.05 14.21 13.28
CA GLU A 176 1.62 14.22 12.99
C GLU A 176 1.09 12.81 12.75
N TYR A 177 -0.12 12.59 13.25
CA TYR A 177 -0.82 11.30 13.15
C TYR A 177 -2.04 11.43 12.25
N TYR A 178 -2.23 10.44 11.39
CA TYR A 178 -3.38 10.32 10.52
C TYR A 178 -4.03 8.95 10.67
N ILE A 179 -5.36 8.91 10.70
CA ILE A 179 -6.16 7.69 10.62
C ILE A 179 -7.04 7.85 9.39
N ASP A 180 -6.92 6.94 8.42
CA ASP A 180 -7.68 6.98 7.16
C ASP A 180 -7.63 8.36 6.48
N GLY A 181 -6.45 9.02 6.53
CA GLY A 181 -6.23 10.36 5.97
C GLY A 181 -6.75 11.52 6.81
N ILE A 182 -7.37 11.27 7.95
CA ILE A 182 -7.86 12.29 8.87
C ILE A 182 -6.78 12.59 9.92
N LYS A 183 -6.35 13.84 10.01
CA LYS A 183 -5.39 14.29 11.02
C LYS A 183 -5.98 14.17 12.42
N VAL A 184 -5.29 13.48 13.32
CA VAL A 184 -5.67 13.32 14.72
C VAL A 184 -4.59 13.89 15.63
N ARG A 185 -5.00 14.38 16.81
CA ARG A 185 -4.07 14.91 17.81
C ARG A 185 -3.91 13.90 18.95
N GLY A 186 -2.65 13.67 19.35
CA GLY A 186 -2.30 12.81 20.47
C GLY A 186 -1.94 11.38 20.05
N ALA A 187 -1.56 10.56 21.03
CA ALA A 187 -1.21 9.17 20.81
C ALA A 187 -2.42 8.37 20.28
N LEU A 188 -2.19 7.56 19.26
CA LEU A 188 -3.24 6.76 18.65
C LEU A 188 -3.62 5.58 19.56
N GLY A 189 -4.80 5.65 20.15
CA GLY A 189 -5.40 4.53 20.90
C GLY A 189 -6.07 3.48 19.99
N VAL A 190 -5.59 3.31 18.76
CA VAL A 190 -6.15 2.33 17.81
C VAL A 190 -5.62 0.94 18.17
N PRO A 191 -6.49 -0.06 18.37
CA PRO A 191 -6.04 -1.42 18.59
C PRO A 191 -5.38 -1.97 17.31
N THR A 192 -4.22 -2.62 17.45
CA THR A 192 -3.45 -3.17 16.30
C THR A 192 -4.24 -4.19 15.47
N SER A 193 -5.26 -4.83 16.05
CA SER A 193 -6.14 -5.77 15.33
C SER A 193 -7.05 -5.13 14.29
N GLY A 194 -7.24 -3.81 14.36
CA GLY A 194 -8.02 -3.04 13.38
C GLY A 194 -7.18 -2.28 12.38
N ILE A 195 -5.87 -2.55 12.30
CA ILE A 195 -4.94 -1.83 11.45
C ILE A 195 -4.55 -2.73 10.27
N GLU A 196 -4.79 -2.27 9.06
CA GLU A 196 -4.32 -2.96 7.86
C GLU A 196 -2.87 -2.61 7.53
N GLN A 197 -2.48 -1.35 7.77
CA GLN A 197 -1.09 -0.91 7.60
C GLN A 197 -0.76 0.34 8.41
N ILE A 198 0.52 0.50 8.72
CA ILE A 198 1.10 1.72 9.28
C ILE A 198 2.16 2.22 8.31
N THR A 199 1.99 3.43 7.79
CA THR A 199 2.98 4.11 6.97
C THR A 199 3.64 5.21 7.78
N VAL A 200 4.95 5.15 7.90
CA VAL A 200 5.76 6.16 8.58
C VAL A 200 6.55 6.93 7.53
N ILE A 201 6.36 8.24 7.46
CA ILE A 201 7.07 9.13 6.54
C ILE A 201 8.01 10.01 7.36
N THR A 202 9.31 9.81 7.18
CA THR A 202 10.34 10.53 7.93
C THR A 202 10.94 11.72 7.17
N GLY A 203 10.58 11.89 5.88
CA GLY A 203 11.05 12.99 5.05
C GLY A 203 10.46 12.93 3.65
N GLY A 204 10.62 14.00 2.86
CA GLY A 204 9.98 14.09 1.55
C GLY A 204 8.45 14.18 1.65
N LEU A 205 7.95 14.93 2.63
CA LEU A 205 6.50 15.00 2.94
C LEU A 205 5.72 15.50 1.73
N PRO A 206 4.71 14.74 1.26
CA PRO A 206 3.82 15.20 0.20
C PRO A 206 3.03 16.44 0.61
N ALA A 207 2.74 17.32 -0.35
CA ALA A 207 2.03 18.57 -0.11
C ALA A 207 0.63 18.38 0.52
N GLN A 208 0.03 17.21 0.36
CA GLN A 208 -1.27 16.88 0.97
C GLN A 208 -1.25 16.88 2.51
N TYR A 209 -0.09 16.73 3.13
CA TYR A 209 0.06 16.74 4.59
C TYR A 209 0.37 18.14 5.16
N GLY A 210 0.34 19.16 4.31
CA GLY A 210 0.39 20.58 4.71
C GLY A 210 1.68 20.95 5.44
N ASP A 211 1.54 21.36 6.69
CA ASP A 211 2.56 22.00 7.52
C ASP A 211 3.29 21.04 8.47
N ALA A 212 3.26 19.74 8.22
CA ALA A 212 4.00 18.77 9.02
C ALA A 212 5.52 19.04 8.94
N THR A 213 6.16 19.26 10.07
CA THR A 213 7.58 19.64 10.15
C THR A 213 8.49 18.54 10.69
N GLY A 214 7.95 17.55 11.39
CA GLY A 214 8.70 16.45 11.99
C GLY A 214 8.66 15.16 11.17
N GLY A 215 7.47 14.73 10.87
CA GLY A 215 7.17 13.49 10.13
C GLY A 215 5.72 13.07 10.35
N ILE A 216 5.33 12.00 9.68
CA ILE A 216 3.94 11.56 9.66
C ILE A 216 3.86 10.07 9.97
N ILE A 217 2.88 9.70 10.78
CA ILE A 217 2.46 8.33 11.00
C ILE A 217 1.01 8.22 10.52
N SER A 218 0.81 7.49 9.44
CA SER A 218 -0.51 7.23 8.86
C SER A 218 -0.91 5.78 9.10
N VAL A 219 -2.10 5.61 9.64
CA VAL A 219 -2.72 4.31 9.93
C VAL A 219 -3.92 4.14 9.01
N THR A 220 -4.05 2.97 8.42
CA THR A 220 -5.20 2.58 7.59
C THR A 220 -5.72 1.25 8.03
#